data_999679819e5ee335de9c556d93cb024a
#
_entry.id   999679819e5ee335de9c556d93cb024a
#
_cell.length_a   1.000
_cell.length_b   1.000
_cell.length_c   1.000
_cell.angle_alpha   90.00
_cell.angle_beta   90.00
_cell.angle_gamma   90.00
#
_symmetry.space_group_name_H-M   'P 1'
#
loop_
_entity.id
_entity.type
_entity.pdbx_description
1 polymer ?
#
loop_
_entity_poly.entity_id
_entity_poly.type
_entity_poly.pdbx_seq_one_letter_code
_entity_poly.pdbx_strand_id
1 'polypeptide(L)'
;MLTKTQTKNASHEILKKAILIRETEETLLDLFSQGRLNGTVHTCIGQEYMGALLSKILIKGDVVFSNHRCHGHYIGRTDDMEGLLLEVMGSSLGAVSGLSLIHI
;
A
#
# COMPACT_ATOMS: atom_id res chain seq x y z
N MET A 1 10.91 -10.72 24.57
CA MET A 1 11.72 -11.28 23.47
C MET A 1 10.91 -12.30 22.69
N LEU A 2 10.95 -12.21 21.36
CA LEU A 2 10.20 -13.14 20.51
C LEU A 2 10.88 -14.52 20.46
N THR A 3 10.08 -15.59 20.46
CA THR A 3 10.59 -16.94 20.18
C THR A 3 10.99 -17.04 18.70
N LYS A 4 11.74 -18.10 18.35
CA LYS A 4 12.08 -18.35 16.93
C LYS A 4 10.84 -18.50 16.07
N THR A 5 9.80 -19.17 16.57
CA THR A 5 8.54 -19.35 15.84
C THR A 5 7.83 -18.03 15.65
N GLN A 6 7.77 -17.17 16.67
CA GLN A 6 7.14 -15.84 16.57
C GLN A 6 7.87 -14.96 15.58
N THR A 7 9.21 -14.97 15.60
CA THR A 7 10.02 -14.20 14.63
C THR A 7 9.80 -14.69 13.20
N LYS A 8 9.77 -16.01 13.00
CA LYS A 8 9.53 -16.60 11.69
C LYS A 8 8.13 -16.23 11.16
N ASN A 9 7.09 -16.29 12.02
CA ASN A 9 5.73 -15.93 11.63
C ASN A 9 5.62 -14.45 11.29
N ALA A 10 6.23 -13.58 12.09
CA ALA A 10 6.23 -12.15 11.83
C ALA A 10 6.93 -11.83 10.50
N SER A 11 8.08 -12.44 10.23
CA SER A 11 8.81 -12.27 8.97
C SER A 11 7.98 -12.74 7.77
N HIS A 12 7.26 -13.84 7.93
CA HIS A 12 6.41 -14.41 6.89
C HIS A 12 5.25 -13.47 6.56
N GLU A 13 4.61 -12.90 7.58
CA GLU A 13 3.52 -11.93 7.40
C GLU A 13 4.00 -10.65 6.74
N ILE A 14 5.20 -10.16 7.11
CA ILE A 14 5.80 -8.98 6.49
C ILE A 14 6.06 -9.26 5.01
N LEU A 15 6.58 -10.43 4.68
CA LEU A 15 6.84 -10.81 3.30
C LEU A 15 5.54 -10.88 2.48
N LYS A 16 4.48 -11.46 3.04
CA LYS A 16 3.17 -11.50 2.38
C LYS A 16 2.66 -10.09 2.09
N LYS A 17 2.79 -9.18 3.04
CA LYS A 17 2.38 -7.79 2.89
C LYS A 17 3.19 -7.10 1.79
N ALA A 18 4.51 -7.32 1.79
CA ALA A 18 5.39 -6.75 0.78
C ALA A 18 5.03 -7.27 -0.63
N ILE A 19 4.69 -8.54 -0.76
CA ILE A 19 4.24 -9.12 -2.03
C ILE A 19 2.93 -8.49 -2.47
N LEU A 20 1.99 -8.29 -1.55
CA LEU A 20 0.72 -7.63 -1.86
C LEU A 20 0.95 -6.21 -2.37
N ILE A 21 1.85 -5.46 -1.73
CA ILE A 21 2.21 -4.10 -2.17
C ILE A 21 2.81 -4.14 -3.57
N ARG A 22 3.74 -5.06 -3.84
CA ARG A 22 4.36 -5.20 -5.15
C ARG A 22 3.33 -5.53 -6.23
N GLU A 23 2.45 -6.49 -5.97
CA GLU A 23 1.40 -6.87 -6.93
C GLU A 23 0.44 -5.73 -7.20
N THR A 24 0.09 -4.95 -6.18
CA THR A 24 -0.75 -3.75 -6.32
C THR A 24 -0.07 -2.73 -7.23
N GLU A 25 1.21 -2.46 -7.01
CA GLU A 25 1.96 -1.50 -7.81
C GLU A 25 2.11 -1.96 -9.26
N GLU A 26 2.38 -3.24 -9.48
CA GLU A 26 2.47 -3.80 -10.83
C GLU A 26 1.13 -3.74 -11.55
N THR A 27 0.03 -3.95 -10.84
CA THR A 27 -1.32 -3.78 -11.39
C THR A 27 -1.56 -2.33 -11.81
N LEU A 28 -1.13 -1.36 -11.00
CA LEU A 28 -1.25 0.05 -11.35
C LEU A 28 -0.46 0.39 -12.61
N LEU A 29 0.75 -0.14 -12.75
CA LEU A 29 1.55 0.08 -13.96
C LEU A 29 0.88 -0.53 -15.19
N ASP A 30 0.27 -1.70 -15.04
CA ASP A 30 -0.45 -2.35 -16.12
C ASP A 30 -1.67 -1.53 -16.53
N LEU A 31 -2.46 -1.05 -15.57
CA LEU A 31 -3.61 -0.18 -15.84
C LEU A 31 -3.17 1.13 -16.51
N PHE A 32 -2.05 1.68 -16.09
CA PHE A 32 -1.50 2.88 -16.71
C PHE A 32 -1.14 2.63 -18.17
N SER A 33 -0.49 1.49 -18.46
CA SER A 33 -0.12 1.13 -19.84
C SER A 33 -1.34 0.93 -20.74
N GLN A 34 -2.49 0.57 -20.15
CA GLN A 34 -3.76 0.42 -20.88
C GLN A 34 -4.52 1.74 -21.03
N GLY A 35 -3.99 2.85 -20.53
CA GLY A 35 -4.63 4.15 -20.60
C GLY A 35 -5.83 4.31 -19.65
N ARG A 36 -5.93 3.48 -18.62
CA ARG A 36 -7.04 3.50 -17.67
C ARG A 36 -6.84 4.45 -16.49
N LEU A 37 -5.65 5.02 -16.37
CA LEU A 37 -5.34 5.97 -15.31
C LEU A 37 -5.10 7.35 -15.89
N ASN A 38 -5.58 8.37 -15.19
CA ASN A 38 -5.33 9.76 -15.54
C ASN A 38 -4.07 10.26 -14.83
N GLY A 39 -3.23 11.00 -15.56
CA GLY A 39 -2.01 11.59 -15.00
C GLY A 39 -0.89 10.58 -14.83
N THR A 40 0.07 10.92 -13.99
CA THR A 40 1.27 10.13 -13.74
C THR A 40 1.11 9.24 -12.51
N VAL A 41 1.61 8.01 -12.58
CA VAL A 41 1.63 7.09 -11.45
C VAL A 41 3.05 7.01 -10.90
N HIS A 42 3.21 7.29 -9.61
CA HIS A 42 4.48 7.17 -8.90
C HIS A 42 4.42 5.94 -7.99
N THR A 43 5.13 4.88 -8.37
CA THR A 43 5.11 3.63 -7.61
C THR A 43 6.14 3.64 -6.50
N CYS A 44 5.94 2.75 -5.51
CA CYS A 44 6.92 2.47 -4.47
C CYS A 44 7.67 1.15 -4.71
N ILE A 45 7.73 0.68 -5.96
CA ILE A 45 8.44 -0.56 -6.29
C ILE A 45 9.90 -0.45 -5.83
N GLY A 46 10.35 -1.47 -5.09
CA GLY A 46 11.65 -1.47 -4.44
C GLY A 46 11.61 -1.02 -2.98
N GLN A 47 10.50 -0.43 -2.52
CA GLN A 47 10.34 0.09 -1.15
C GLN A 47 9.22 -0.64 -0.39
N GLU A 48 8.77 -1.79 -0.87
CA GLU A 48 7.62 -2.52 -0.33
C GLU A 48 7.83 -2.96 1.11
N TYR A 49 9.06 -3.28 1.47
CA TYR A 49 9.39 -3.75 2.81
C TYR A 49 9.12 -2.69 3.88
N MET A 50 9.36 -1.42 3.55
CA MET A 50 9.11 -0.31 4.49
C MET A 50 7.61 -0.22 4.84
N GLY A 51 6.73 -0.25 3.83
CA GLY A 51 5.29 -0.25 4.05
C GLY A 51 4.81 -1.47 4.81
N ALA A 52 5.38 -2.64 4.49
CA ALA A 52 5.04 -3.89 5.16
C ALA A 52 5.46 -3.87 6.64
N LEU A 53 6.65 -3.33 6.95
CA LEU A 53 7.13 -3.21 8.32
C LEU A 53 6.24 -2.29 9.15
N LEU A 54 5.72 -1.21 8.58
CA LEU A 54 4.82 -0.30 9.28
C LEU A 54 3.59 -1.02 9.82
N SER A 55 3.11 -2.05 9.13
CA SER A 55 1.95 -2.83 9.57
C SER A 55 2.17 -3.50 10.93
N LYS A 56 3.42 -3.72 11.32
CA LYS A 56 3.77 -4.36 12.59
C LYS A 56 4.07 -3.38 13.71
N ILE A 57 4.30 -2.11 13.37
CA ILE A 57 4.69 -1.07 14.31
C ILE A 57 3.48 -0.21 14.70
N LEU A 58 2.62 0.11 13.72
CA LEU A 58 1.50 1.00 13.92
C LEU A 58 0.38 0.34 14.73
N ILE A 59 -0.22 1.12 15.62
CA ILE A 59 -1.38 0.69 16.41
C ILE A 59 -2.59 1.56 16.04
N LYS A 60 -3.77 1.13 16.46
CA LYS A 60 -5.01 1.87 16.21
C LYS A 60 -4.90 3.27 16.81
N GLY A 61 -5.25 4.26 16.03
CA GLY A 61 -5.16 5.66 16.42
C GLY A 61 -3.90 6.37 15.93
N ASP A 62 -2.89 5.63 15.50
CA ASP A 62 -1.71 6.24 14.87
C ASP A 62 -2.09 6.89 13.54
N VAL A 63 -1.46 8.03 13.26
CA VAL A 63 -1.68 8.78 12.03
C VAL A 63 -0.41 8.74 11.20
N VAL A 64 -0.55 8.46 9.91
CA VAL A 64 0.58 8.40 8.98
C VAL A 64 0.45 9.53 7.96
N PHE A 65 1.49 10.35 7.87
CA PHE A 65 1.63 11.34 6.80
C PHE A 65 2.58 10.77 5.75
N SER A 66 2.23 10.89 4.49
CA SER A 66 2.99 10.27 3.43
C SER A 66 3.17 11.25 2.26
N ASN A 67 3.75 10.76 1.17
CA ASN A 67 4.00 11.55 -0.03
C ASN A 67 3.30 10.93 -1.24
N HIS A 68 3.67 11.35 -2.44
CA HIS A 68 3.06 10.86 -3.69
C HIS A 68 3.37 9.38 -3.99
N ARG A 69 4.25 8.72 -3.21
CA ARG A 69 4.53 7.28 -3.30
C ARG A 69 3.95 6.54 -2.09
N CYS A 70 2.73 6.92 -1.71
CA CYS A 70 2.10 6.47 -0.47
C CYS A 70 1.43 5.09 -0.55
N HIS A 71 1.43 4.43 -1.69
CA HIS A 71 0.68 3.19 -1.88
C HIS A 71 1.09 2.09 -0.89
N GLY A 72 2.40 1.93 -0.68
CA GLY A 72 2.91 0.95 0.28
C GLY A 72 2.47 1.27 1.70
N HIS A 73 2.46 2.54 2.08
CA HIS A 73 1.99 2.95 3.40
C HIS A 73 0.50 2.65 3.58
N TYR A 74 -0.31 2.94 2.57
CA TYR A 74 -1.74 2.68 2.61
C TYR A 74 -2.04 1.18 2.70
N ILE A 75 -1.45 0.37 1.82
CA ILE A 75 -1.65 -1.09 1.84
C ILE A 75 -1.11 -1.68 3.14
N GLY A 76 0.05 -1.22 3.61
CA GLY A 76 0.62 -1.66 4.88
C GLY A 76 -0.32 -1.40 6.05
N ARG A 77 -1.06 -0.29 6.01
CA ARG A 77 -1.99 0.11 7.07
C ARG A 77 -3.34 -0.62 7.00
N THR A 78 -3.87 -0.86 5.79
CA THR A 78 -5.28 -1.21 5.60
C THR A 78 -5.55 -2.53 4.90
N ASP A 79 -4.60 -3.09 4.15
CA ASP A 79 -4.80 -4.22 3.23
C ASP A 79 -5.86 -3.95 2.15
N ASP A 80 -6.24 -2.70 1.94
CA ASP A 80 -7.34 -2.32 1.05
C ASP A 80 -6.85 -2.03 -0.37
N MET A 81 -6.50 -3.10 -1.12
CA MET A 81 -6.06 -2.98 -2.50
C MET A 81 -7.15 -2.40 -3.40
N GLU A 82 -8.40 -2.85 -3.23
CA GLU A 82 -9.52 -2.39 -4.05
C GLU A 82 -9.74 -0.89 -3.88
N GLY A 83 -9.79 -0.40 -2.64
CA GLY A 83 -9.95 1.02 -2.36
C GLY A 83 -8.83 1.86 -2.95
N LEU A 84 -7.59 1.37 -2.89
CA LEU A 84 -6.46 2.05 -3.51
C LEU A 84 -6.59 2.11 -5.03
N LEU A 85 -6.89 0.99 -5.68
CA LEU A 85 -7.01 0.95 -7.14
C LEU A 85 -8.14 1.86 -7.63
N LEU A 86 -9.29 1.84 -6.96
CA LEU A 86 -10.39 2.73 -7.30
C LEU A 86 -10.02 4.19 -7.08
N GLU A 87 -9.28 4.49 -6.01
CA GLU A 87 -8.82 5.84 -5.73
C GLU A 87 -7.90 6.37 -6.84
N VAL A 88 -6.92 5.57 -7.27
CA VAL A 88 -5.98 5.96 -8.32
C VAL A 88 -6.68 6.12 -9.67
N MET A 89 -7.77 5.38 -9.89
CA MET A 89 -8.62 5.52 -11.09
C MET A 89 -9.55 6.74 -11.01
N GLY A 90 -9.54 7.48 -9.91
CA GLY A 90 -10.39 8.65 -9.72
C GLY A 90 -11.84 8.35 -9.40
N SER A 91 -12.15 7.13 -8.97
CA SER A 91 -13.51 6.72 -8.64
C SER A 91 -13.98 7.32 -7.33
N SER A 92 -15.24 7.73 -7.28
CA SER A 92 -15.88 8.16 -6.03
C SER A 92 -16.01 7.03 -5.01
N LEU A 93 -15.88 5.77 -5.45
CA LEU A 93 -15.90 4.58 -4.60
C LEU A 93 -14.52 4.26 -4.02
N GLY A 94 -13.50 5.03 -4.38
CA GLY A 94 -12.15 4.86 -3.84
C GLY A 94 -12.05 5.23 -2.36
N ALA A 95 -10.89 4.95 -1.77
CA ALA A 95 -10.65 5.10 -0.33
C ALA A 95 -10.93 6.51 0.20
N VAL A 96 -10.67 7.55 -0.62
CA VAL A 96 -10.94 8.95 -0.27
C VAL A 96 -11.70 9.67 -1.39
N SER A 97 -12.61 8.97 -2.05
CA SER A 97 -13.49 9.48 -3.10
C SER A 97 -12.76 10.12 -4.29
N GLY A 98 -11.57 9.62 -4.63
CA GLY A 98 -10.79 10.12 -5.75
C GLY A 98 -9.94 11.35 -5.43
N LEU A 99 -9.82 11.75 -4.16
CA LEU A 99 -9.14 12.99 -3.78
C LEU A 99 -7.62 12.87 -3.64
N SER A 100 -7.11 11.83 -3.07
CA SER A 100 -5.69 11.51 -2.93
C SER A 100 -5.38 10.84 -1.59
N LEU A 101 -4.36 9.97 -1.56
CA LEU A 101 -3.97 9.22 -0.38
C LEU A 101 -2.76 9.82 0.35
N ILE A 102 -2.39 11.07 0.09
CA ILE A 102 -1.23 11.68 0.73
C ILE A 102 -1.40 11.71 2.26
N HIS A 103 -2.62 11.89 2.72
CA HIS A 103 -2.95 11.92 4.14
C HIS A 103 -3.83 10.72 4.50
N ILE A 104 -3.23 9.75 5.18
CA ILE A 104 -3.87 8.49 5.55
C ILE A 104 -4.30 8.50 7.02
#